data_7f65fd355e81e032defc4fa5f4eff200
#
_entry.id   7f65fd355e81e032defc4fa5f4eff200
#
_cell.length_a   1.000
_cell.length_b   1.000
_cell.length_c   1.000
_cell.angle_alpha   90.00
_cell.angle_beta   90.00
_cell.angle_gamma   90.00
#
_symmetry.space_group_name_H-M   'P 1'
#
loop_
_entity.id
_entity.type
_entity.pdbx_description
1 polymer ?
#
loop_
_entity_poly.entity_id
_entity_poly.type
_entity_poly.pdbx_seq_one_letter_code
_entity_poly.pdbx_strand_id
1 'polypeptide(L)'
;MNTYTFDEISIGHTETFEFSVSEEKMDTFLQLTNDTNPLHIDSTYAKQNGFNSRVAYGMLSASFLSTFAGVYLPGKFCLLHEVAIGFLKPVYVGDMLRITGKVIEKQEAYKQITIKVAIENTGGGVKPFKIAKGHIKAGVLH
;
A
#
# COMPACT_ATOMS: atom_id res chain seq x y z
N MET A 1 5.97 -16.34 -0.66
CA MET A 1 6.07 -15.67 0.66
C MET A 1 7.51 -15.75 1.14
N ASN A 2 8.11 -14.58 1.39
CA ASN A 2 9.48 -14.50 1.89
C ASN A 2 9.55 -14.90 3.37
N THR A 3 10.73 -15.28 3.84
CA THR A 3 10.94 -15.81 5.19
C THR A 3 12.19 -15.18 5.83
N TYR A 4 12.33 -13.87 5.68
CA TYR A 4 13.50 -13.17 6.23
C TYR A 4 13.46 -13.12 7.75
N THR A 5 14.53 -13.59 8.37
CA THR A 5 14.78 -13.36 9.80
C THR A 5 15.32 -11.95 10.01
N PHE A 6 15.29 -11.48 11.25
CA PHE A 6 15.78 -10.14 11.59
C PHE A 6 17.26 -9.95 11.18
N ASP A 7 18.08 -10.97 11.39
CA ASP A 7 19.52 -10.91 11.08
C ASP A 7 19.83 -10.91 9.58
N GLU A 8 18.95 -11.53 8.78
CA GLU A 8 19.09 -11.54 7.32
C GLU A 8 18.69 -10.21 6.67
N ILE A 9 17.91 -9.40 7.35
CA ILE A 9 17.46 -8.10 6.83
C ILE A 9 18.56 -7.06 7.09
N SER A 10 18.95 -6.35 6.03
CA SER A 10 19.91 -5.24 6.11
C SER A 10 19.23 -3.91 5.87
N ILE A 11 19.79 -2.83 6.42
CA ILE A 11 19.41 -1.47 6.02
C ILE A 11 19.67 -1.33 4.51
N GLY A 12 18.70 -0.80 3.79
CA GLY A 12 18.73 -0.72 2.33
C GLY A 12 18.04 -1.88 1.61
N HIS A 13 17.69 -2.97 2.31
CA HIS A 13 16.92 -4.07 1.73
C HIS A 13 15.63 -3.54 1.13
N THR A 14 15.36 -3.85 -0.11
CA THR A 14 14.23 -3.32 -0.89
C THR A 14 13.43 -4.46 -1.50
N GLU A 15 12.12 -4.36 -1.39
CA GLU A 15 11.17 -5.24 -2.05
C GLU A 15 10.15 -4.43 -2.82
N THR A 16 9.53 -5.06 -3.80
CA THR A 16 8.53 -4.45 -4.68
C THR A 16 7.36 -5.39 -4.91
N PHE A 17 6.15 -4.82 -4.96
CA PHE A 17 4.93 -5.58 -5.18
C PHE A 17 3.96 -4.76 -6.03
N GLU A 18 3.35 -5.36 -7.05
CA GLU A 18 2.39 -4.71 -7.94
C GLU A 18 0.98 -5.27 -7.77
N PHE A 19 -0.02 -4.40 -7.92
CA PHE A 19 -1.42 -4.77 -7.92
C PHE A 19 -2.25 -3.79 -8.75
N SER A 20 -3.39 -4.25 -9.25
CA SER A 20 -4.34 -3.41 -9.96
C SER A 20 -5.50 -3.01 -9.06
N VAL A 21 -6.08 -1.84 -9.32
CA VAL A 21 -7.33 -1.41 -8.71
C VAL A 21 -8.48 -1.81 -9.62
N SER A 22 -9.18 -2.90 -9.27
CA SER A 22 -10.29 -3.44 -10.06
C SER A 22 -11.65 -3.06 -9.48
N GLU A 23 -12.69 -3.15 -10.32
CA GLU A 23 -14.08 -3.03 -9.87
C GLU A 23 -14.40 -4.02 -8.74
N GLU A 24 -13.96 -5.26 -8.88
CA GLU A 24 -14.17 -6.31 -7.89
C GLU A 24 -13.55 -5.95 -6.53
N LYS A 25 -12.34 -5.41 -6.52
CA LYS A 25 -11.69 -4.96 -5.27
C LYS A 25 -12.42 -3.80 -4.64
N MET A 26 -12.94 -2.86 -5.44
CA MET A 26 -13.76 -1.75 -4.96
C MET A 26 -15.04 -2.27 -4.28
N ASP A 27 -15.73 -3.20 -4.92
CA ASP A 27 -16.96 -3.79 -4.40
C ASP A 27 -16.70 -4.60 -3.12
N THR A 28 -15.63 -5.37 -3.08
CA THR A 28 -15.21 -6.12 -1.90
C THR A 28 -14.88 -5.19 -0.72
N PHE A 29 -14.18 -4.10 -0.98
CA PHE A 29 -13.86 -3.11 0.05
C PHE A 29 -15.12 -2.43 0.60
N LEU A 30 -16.06 -2.08 -0.27
CA LEU A 30 -17.37 -1.55 0.14
C LEU A 30 -18.12 -2.53 1.05
N GLN A 31 -18.18 -3.80 0.69
CA GLN A 31 -18.82 -4.84 1.50
C GLN A 31 -18.13 -5.02 2.85
N LEU A 32 -16.80 -4.94 2.87
CA LEU A 32 -16.02 -5.08 4.10
C LEU A 32 -16.24 -3.92 5.07
N THR A 33 -16.27 -2.69 4.56
CA THR A 33 -16.21 -1.47 5.39
C THR A 33 -17.54 -0.73 5.51
N ASN A 34 -18.50 -0.97 4.61
CA ASN A 34 -19.72 -0.19 4.44
C ASN A 34 -19.46 1.32 4.21
N ASP A 35 -18.31 1.66 3.61
CA ASP A 35 -18.01 3.03 3.24
C ASP A 35 -18.78 3.42 1.97
N THR A 36 -19.95 3.98 2.16
CA THR A 36 -20.87 4.39 1.09
C THR A 36 -20.68 5.83 0.63
N ASN A 37 -19.52 6.43 0.93
CA ASN A 37 -19.23 7.79 0.45
C ASN A 37 -19.38 7.84 -1.07
N PRO A 38 -20.24 8.74 -1.61
CA PRO A 38 -20.52 8.77 -3.05
C PRO A 38 -19.31 9.08 -3.92
N LEU A 39 -18.23 9.64 -3.38
CA LEU A 39 -17.00 9.85 -4.11
C LEU A 39 -16.43 8.53 -4.66
N HIS A 40 -16.66 7.42 -3.96
CA HIS A 40 -16.12 6.11 -4.31
C HIS A 40 -17.09 5.23 -5.10
N ILE A 41 -18.39 5.53 -5.11
CA ILE A 41 -19.41 4.67 -5.70
C ILE A 41 -20.19 5.32 -6.85
N ASP A 42 -20.14 6.64 -6.99
CA ASP A 42 -20.92 7.40 -7.98
C ASP A 42 -20.02 8.28 -8.85
N SER A 43 -19.82 7.84 -10.10
CA SER A 43 -19.00 8.59 -11.06
C SER A 43 -19.55 9.96 -11.40
N THR A 44 -20.87 10.14 -11.40
CA THR A 44 -21.49 11.45 -11.65
C THR A 44 -21.17 12.43 -10.51
N TYR A 45 -21.31 11.96 -9.28
CA TYR A 45 -20.94 12.76 -8.10
C TYR A 45 -19.45 13.12 -8.12
N ALA A 46 -18.57 12.15 -8.41
CA ALA A 46 -17.14 12.39 -8.48
C ALA A 46 -16.78 13.45 -9.53
N LYS A 47 -17.38 13.37 -10.73
CA LYS A 47 -17.15 14.35 -11.82
C LYS A 47 -17.64 15.76 -11.43
N GLN A 48 -18.75 15.88 -10.74
CA GLN A 48 -19.26 17.17 -10.22
C GLN A 48 -18.29 17.80 -9.20
N ASN A 49 -17.44 16.99 -8.58
CA ASN A 49 -16.44 17.44 -7.60
C ASN A 49 -15.02 17.51 -8.19
N GLY A 50 -14.87 17.49 -9.51
CA GLY A 50 -13.60 17.74 -10.20
C GLY A 50 -12.74 16.51 -10.44
N PHE A 51 -13.25 15.30 -10.26
CA PHE A 51 -12.53 14.05 -10.52
C PHE A 51 -12.95 13.45 -11.86
N ASN A 52 -12.08 12.62 -12.45
CA ASN A 52 -12.34 12.02 -13.77
C ASN A 52 -13.44 10.95 -13.75
N SER A 53 -13.56 10.23 -12.65
CA SER A 53 -14.58 9.24 -12.36
C SER A 53 -14.59 8.95 -10.85
N ARG A 54 -15.29 7.90 -10.41
CA ARG A 54 -15.25 7.52 -8.99
C ARG A 54 -13.81 7.26 -8.53
N VAL A 55 -13.44 7.86 -7.40
CA VAL A 55 -12.10 7.74 -6.83
C VAL A 55 -12.00 6.43 -6.05
N ALA A 56 -10.92 5.69 -6.23
CA ALA A 56 -10.66 4.49 -5.44
C ALA A 56 -10.51 4.85 -3.96
N TYR A 57 -10.93 3.94 -3.08
CA TYR A 57 -10.71 4.10 -1.65
C TYR A 57 -9.22 4.19 -1.35
N GLY A 58 -8.80 5.26 -0.68
CA GLY A 58 -7.40 5.37 -0.25
C GLY A 58 -6.98 4.20 0.64
N MET A 59 -7.86 3.80 1.56
CA MET A 59 -7.61 2.65 2.45
C MET A 59 -7.58 1.31 1.71
N LEU A 60 -8.20 1.20 0.53
CA LEU A 60 -8.03 0.01 -0.32
C LEU A 60 -6.57 -0.09 -0.79
N SER A 61 -6.02 0.97 -1.34
CA SER A 61 -4.60 1.00 -1.74
C SER A 61 -3.68 0.75 -0.53
N ALA A 62 -3.97 1.37 0.60
CA ALA A 62 -3.21 1.18 1.84
C ALA A 62 -3.30 -0.25 2.39
N SER A 63 -4.41 -0.96 2.15
CA SER A 63 -4.57 -2.35 2.63
C SER A 63 -3.51 -3.30 2.06
N PHE A 64 -2.98 -3.00 0.88
CA PHE A 64 -1.90 -3.79 0.26
C PHE A 64 -0.54 -3.61 0.93
N LEU A 65 -0.38 -2.64 1.83
CA LEU A 65 0.77 -2.58 2.72
C LEU A 65 0.81 -3.77 3.68
N SER A 66 -0.36 -4.31 4.04
CA SER A 66 -0.44 -5.57 4.80
C SER A 66 0.13 -6.73 3.99
N THR A 67 -0.22 -6.84 2.72
CA THR A 67 0.36 -7.84 1.82
C THR A 67 1.87 -7.63 1.67
N PHE A 68 2.29 -6.38 1.48
CA PHE A 68 3.71 -6.07 1.37
C PHE A 68 4.49 -6.55 2.60
N ALA A 69 4.04 -6.22 3.80
CA ALA A 69 4.70 -6.61 5.04
C ALA A 69 4.65 -8.13 5.28
N GLY A 70 3.48 -8.73 5.16
CA GLY A 70 3.24 -10.13 5.54
C GLY A 70 3.71 -11.15 4.51
N VAL A 71 3.92 -10.76 3.27
CA VAL A 71 4.32 -11.67 2.19
C VAL A 71 5.73 -11.37 1.66
N TYR A 72 6.13 -10.10 1.63
CA TYR A 72 7.36 -9.67 0.98
C TYR A 72 8.46 -9.27 1.96
N LEU A 73 8.21 -8.34 2.89
CA LEU A 73 9.26 -7.83 3.77
C LEU A 73 8.72 -7.42 5.16
N PRO A 74 8.98 -8.17 6.20
CA PRO A 74 9.82 -9.35 6.31
C PRO A 74 9.19 -10.65 5.80
N GLY A 75 7.92 -10.66 5.45
CA GLY A 75 7.19 -11.84 5.02
C GLY A 75 6.62 -12.65 6.19
N LYS A 76 6.80 -13.97 6.16
CA LYS A 76 6.20 -14.92 7.11
C LYS A 76 6.36 -14.53 8.59
N PHE A 77 7.47 -13.92 8.95
CA PHE A 77 7.78 -13.59 10.35
C PHE A 77 7.33 -12.19 10.75
N CYS A 78 6.46 -11.58 9.96
CA CYS A 78 5.94 -10.23 10.21
C CYS A 78 4.96 -10.19 11.38
N LEU A 79 5.21 -9.26 12.31
CA LEU A 79 4.20 -8.75 13.21
C LEU A 79 4.08 -7.24 12.96
N LEU A 80 2.97 -6.82 12.37
CA LEU A 80 2.77 -5.42 12.01
C LEU A 80 2.55 -4.57 13.26
N HIS A 81 3.39 -3.55 13.46
CA HIS A 81 3.30 -2.65 14.60
C HIS A 81 2.64 -1.32 14.24
N GLU A 82 3.04 -0.72 13.11
CA GLU A 82 2.55 0.60 12.72
C GLU A 82 2.55 0.75 11.21
N VAL A 83 1.53 1.41 10.70
CA VAL A 83 1.47 1.90 9.32
C VAL A 83 1.10 3.38 9.35
N ALA A 84 1.94 4.22 8.76
CA ALA A 84 1.63 5.62 8.50
C ALA A 84 1.69 5.85 7.00
N ILE A 85 0.62 6.42 6.44
CA ILE A 85 0.50 6.65 5.00
C ILE A 85 -0.17 7.99 4.72
N GLY A 86 0.42 8.78 3.82
CA GLY A 86 -0.15 10.01 3.31
C GLY A 86 -0.54 9.84 1.84
N PHE A 87 -1.72 10.30 1.47
CA PHE A 87 -2.23 10.21 0.11
C PHE A 87 -1.93 11.49 -0.65
N LEU A 88 -1.33 11.38 -1.84
CA LEU A 88 -0.84 12.49 -2.63
C LEU A 88 -1.71 12.79 -3.85
N LYS A 89 -2.25 11.75 -4.50
CA LYS A 89 -3.04 11.85 -5.72
C LYS A 89 -4.17 10.82 -5.73
N PRO A 90 -5.29 11.13 -6.38
CA PRO A 90 -6.38 10.19 -6.52
C PRO A 90 -5.97 8.99 -7.39
N VAL A 91 -6.58 7.85 -7.10
CA VAL A 91 -6.44 6.60 -7.84
C VAL A 91 -7.81 6.23 -8.40
N TYR A 92 -7.83 5.65 -9.59
CA TYR A 92 -9.06 5.27 -10.28
C TYR A 92 -9.09 3.77 -10.58
N VAL A 93 -10.29 3.25 -10.80
CA VAL A 93 -10.46 1.87 -11.27
C VAL A 93 -9.71 1.68 -12.58
N GLY A 94 -8.95 0.60 -12.68
CA GLY A 94 -8.09 0.28 -13.80
C GLY A 94 -6.63 0.68 -13.61
N ASP A 95 -6.32 1.48 -12.61
CA ASP A 95 -4.93 1.87 -12.34
C ASP A 95 -4.09 0.67 -11.87
N MET A 96 -2.85 0.62 -12.34
CA MET A 96 -1.83 -0.31 -11.88
C MET A 96 -0.93 0.40 -10.90
N LEU A 97 -0.79 -0.16 -9.70
CA LEU A 97 0.00 0.40 -8.61
C LEU A 97 1.17 -0.50 -8.26
N ARG A 98 2.26 0.13 -7.82
CA ARG A 98 3.44 -0.56 -7.31
C ARG A 98 3.81 0.00 -5.94
N ILE A 99 3.93 -0.90 -4.96
CA ILE A 99 4.52 -0.59 -3.66
C ILE A 99 6.00 -0.92 -3.73
N THR A 100 6.83 0.03 -3.37
CA THR A 100 8.26 -0.19 -3.12
C THR A 100 8.54 0.15 -1.67
N GLY A 101 9.19 -0.76 -0.97
CA GLY A 101 9.59 -0.53 0.42
C GLY A 101 11.07 -0.79 0.62
N LYS A 102 11.72 0.08 1.38
CA LYS A 102 13.14 0.02 1.70
C LYS A 102 13.34 0.11 3.20
N VAL A 103 14.08 -0.83 3.76
CA VAL A 103 14.46 -0.80 5.18
C VAL A 103 15.39 0.37 5.43
N ILE A 104 14.99 1.27 6.33
CA ILE A 104 15.76 2.47 6.70
C ILE A 104 16.28 2.41 8.13
N GLU A 105 15.75 1.53 8.99
CA GLU A 105 16.13 1.42 10.38
C GLU A 105 15.90 0.00 10.88
N LYS A 106 16.79 -0.46 11.79
CA LYS A 106 16.65 -1.72 12.53
C LYS A 106 16.82 -1.42 14.02
N GLN A 107 15.87 -1.88 14.82
CA GLN A 107 15.91 -1.74 16.27
C GLN A 107 16.11 -3.13 16.90
N GLU A 108 17.32 -3.40 17.38
CA GLU A 108 17.71 -4.69 17.97
C GLU A 108 16.89 -5.08 19.18
N ALA A 109 16.63 -4.10 20.08
CA ALA A 109 15.95 -4.36 21.35
C ALA A 109 14.55 -4.97 21.16
N TYR A 110 13.86 -4.61 20.08
CA TYR A 110 12.48 -5.03 19.79
C TYR A 110 12.39 -5.93 18.56
N LYS A 111 13.52 -6.24 17.94
CA LYS A 111 13.53 -6.93 16.63
C LYS A 111 12.59 -6.25 15.64
N GLN A 112 12.62 -4.92 15.59
CA GLN A 112 11.75 -4.13 14.74
C GLN A 112 12.54 -3.53 13.56
N ILE A 113 11.93 -3.55 12.39
CA ILE A 113 12.43 -2.83 11.21
C ILE A 113 11.47 -1.69 10.88
N THR A 114 12.02 -0.58 10.38
CA THR A 114 11.26 0.51 9.79
C THR A 114 11.47 0.49 8.27
N ILE A 115 10.38 0.44 7.53
CA ILE A 115 10.39 0.36 6.07
C ILE A 115 9.77 1.64 5.53
N LYS A 116 10.54 2.41 4.77
CA LYS A 116 10.02 3.54 4.00
C LYS A 116 9.29 2.99 2.78
N VAL A 117 8.03 3.39 2.59
CA VAL A 117 7.21 2.91 1.48
C VAL A 117 6.75 4.05 0.59
N ALA A 118 6.64 3.75 -0.70
CA ALA A 118 5.99 4.59 -1.68
C ALA A 118 5.06 3.72 -2.52
N ILE A 119 3.89 4.27 -2.87
CA ILE A 119 2.96 3.66 -3.81
C ILE A 119 2.94 4.53 -5.06
N GLU A 120 3.26 3.94 -6.20
CA GLU A 120 3.33 4.63 -7.48
C GLU A 120 2.29 4.07 -8.45
N ASN A 121 1.70 4.97 -9.24
CA ASN A 121 0.93 4.58 -10.42
C ASN A 121 1.89 4.32 -11.57
N THR A 122 1.88 3.12 -12.12
CA THR A 122 2.78 2.68 -13.19
C THR A 122 2.08 2.46 -14.53
N GLY A 123 0.76 2.67 -14.57
CA GLY A 123 -0.06 2.48 -15.77
C GLY A 123 -0.12 3.72 -16.67
N GLY A 124 -0.75 3.56 -17.83
CA GLY A 124 -1.14 4.67 -18.70
C GLY A 124 -0.07 5.24 -19.61
N GLY A 125 1.07 4.56 -19.79
CA GLY A 125 2.09 4.98 -20.76
C GLY A 125 2.83 6.29 -20.43
N VAL A 126 2.65 6.81 -19.20
CA VAL A 126 3.36 7.96 -18.66
C VAL A 126 4.40 7.50 -17.65
N LYS A 127 5.34 8.40 -17.31
CA LYS A 127 6.31 8.14 -16.25
C LYS A 127 5.59 7.82 -14.94
N PRO A 128 6.01 6.78 -14.19
CA PRO A 128 5.45 6.47 -12.88
C PRO A 128 5.46 7.69 -11.96
N PHE A 129 4.39 7.83 -11.18
CA PHE A 129 4.26 8.92 -10.22
C PHE A 129 3.71 8.43 -8.88
N LYS A 130 4.15 9.04 -7.80
CA LYS A 130 3.70 8.69 -6.45
C LYS A 130 2.25 9.10 -6.22
N ILE A 131 1.46 8.15 -5.71
CA ILE A 131 0.09 8.41 -5.27
C ILE A 131 -0.03 8.42 -3.74
N ALA A 132 0.92 7.78 -3.05
CA ALA A 132 0.98 7.74 -1.60
C ALA A 132 2.42 7.47 -1.13
N LYS A 133 2.74 7.87 0.09
CA LYS A 133 4.03 7.60 0.73
C LYS A 133 3.88 7.52 2.25
N GLY A 134 4.77 6.79 2.88
CA GLY A 134 4.76 6.65 4.33
C GLY A 134 5.78 5.64 4.82
N HIS A 135 5.45 4.98 5.92
CA HIS A 135 6.32 3.95 6.48
C HIS A 135 5.54 2.84 7.17
N ILE A 136 6.20 1.71 7.29
CA ILE A 136 5.75 0.55 8.06
C ILE A 136 6.78 0.29 9.17
N LYS A 137 6.31 0.02 10.38
CA LYS A 137 7.13 -0.61 11.42
C LYS A 137 6.64 -2.03 11.64
N ALA A 138 7.53 -2.98 11.49
CA ALA A 138 7.24 -4.40 11.62
C ALA A 138 8.20 -5.07 12.59
N GLY A 139 7.66 -5.81 13.54
CA GLY A 139 8.42 -6.75 14.34
C GLY A 139 8.73 -7.98 13.51
N VAL A 140 9.92 -8.54 13.70
CA VAL A 140 10.36 -9.78 13.06
C VAL A 140 10.46 -10.86 14.12
N LEU A 141 9.62 -11.89 14.02
CA LEU A 141 9.44 -12.89 15.07
C LEU A 141 10.63 -13.86 15.25
N HIS A 142 11.55 -13.90 14.29
CA HIS A 142 12.73 -14.77 14.32
C HIS A 142 14.02 -14.07 13.92
#